data_53ffbbee0f5e621c0f5b0f67d507fc57
#
_entry.id   53ffbbee0f5e621c0f5b0f67d507fc57
#
_cell.length_a   1.000
_cell.length_b   1.000
_cell.length_c   1.000
_cell.angle_alpha   90.00
_cell.angle_beta   90.00
_cell.angle_gamma   90.00
#
_symmetry.space_group_name_H-M   'P 1'
#
loop_
_entity.id
_entity.type
_entity.pdbx_description
1 polymer ?
#
loop_
_entity_poly.entity_id
_entity_poly.type
_entity_poly.pdbx_seq_one_letter_code
_entity_poly.pdbx_strand_id
1 'polypeptide(L)'
;GPDFPTGGIVINKSELGEIYESGSGKIKLRGKVVFEPAKNRSEKDKLVITEIPYTMIGANIGKFISDVVSLIETKKTTDIVDISNESSKEGIRIVLELKKNADVKNLENLLYKKTKLEDTFGVNMLAIVDGRPETLGIKDIIRPHINFQYELATRKYTTLLEKEKANREIKEGLIRACDIIDLIIEILRGSANLKMAKDCLVNGNVEGIKFKSEQSKKQAAGLDFTERQAGAILEMRLYKLIGLEILNLQKEYDECVKKIEKYEKILGSRKEMAKVIKSDLLNIKKEYGVERRTVIEDGEAAVFEEKKIPEMEVMFIMDRFGYARTIDMAAFERNQDAVFNENKYVIPVMNTDKICIFTDTGDMHQLKIKDLPFTKFRDKGTPIDNLCNYDSSKEIIVYITPFERLKNQKMLFVTRQGMMKLVDSEEFQVAKRTVACTKLADDDKLIGMYSTDARVEIYSKFSLDGEIKEEEVVESNQNVIVQTESGVFLKFPLTDIPMKKKSAVGVRGIKLSKDDYIEDVFLLTEGDEFTMEYKGKSISFAKMKTAHRDTKGTKIRV
;
A
#
# COMPACT_ATOMS: atom_id res chain seq x y z
N GLY A 1 -6.40 22.56 -1.49
CA GLY A 1 -6.17 21.13 -1.33
C GLY A 1 -7.11 20.50 -0.32
N PRO A 2 -7.13 19.17 -0.18
CA PRO A 2 -8.00 18.46 0.75
C PRO A 2 -7.61 18.77 2.20
N ASP A 3 -8.56 18.55 3.10
CA ASP A 3 -8.34 18.61 4.54
C ASP A 3 -8.94 17.35 5.17
N PHE A 4 -8.10 16.56 5.84
CA PHE A 4 -8.51 15.29 6.41
C PHE A 4 -8.71 15.42 7.93
N PRO A 5 -9.74 14.78 8.50
CA PRO A 5 -9.99 14.85 9.95
C PRO A 5 -8.86 14.26 10.78
N THR A 6 -8.03 13.39 10.20
CA THR A 6 -6.85 12.79 10.82
C THR A 6 -5.59 13.66 10.72
N GLY A 7 -5.66 14.82 10.07
CA GLY A 7 -4.49 15.66 9.78
C GLY A 7 -3.59 15.04 8.70
N GLY A 8 -2.31 14.90 9.01
CA GLY A 8 -1.29 14.39 8.10
C GLY A 8 -0.75 15.43 7.13
N ILE A 9 0.12 14.98 6.24
CA ILE A 9 0.84 15.83 5.28
C ILE A 9 0.57 15.34 3.86
N VAL A 10 0.10 16.22 3.00
CA VAL A 10 0.06 15.99 1.55
C VAL A 10 1.44 16.37 1.00
N ILE A 11 2.11 15.42 0.34
CA ILE A 11 3.50 15.58 -0.11
C ILE A 11 3.68 15.78 -1.63
N ASN A 12 2.58 15.91 -2.37
CA ASN A 12 2.59 16.17 -3.81
C ASN A 12 1.73 17.40 -4.16
N LYS A 13 2.02 18.53 -3.53
CA LYS A 13 1.34 19.81 -3.72
C LYS A 13 1.31 20.27 -5.18
N SER A 14 2.41 20.10 -5.89
CA SER A 14 2.56 20.47 -7.30
C SER A 14 1.54 19.77 -8.22
N GLU A 15 1.13 18.53 -7.90
CA GLU A 15 0.16 17.74 -8.67
C GLU A 15 -1.30 18.15 -8.38
N LEU A 16 -1.57 18.85 -7.26
CA LEU A 16 -2.94 19.19 -6.84
C LEU A 16 -3.68 20.08 -7.85
N GLY A 17 -2.97 20.92 -8.59
CA GLY A 17 -3.58 21.77 -9.63
C GLY A 17 -4.31 20.94 -10.67
N GLU A 18 -3.64 19.97 -11.24
CA GLU A 18 -4.19 19.06 -12.25
C GLU A 18 -5.31 18.16 -11.69
N ILE A 19 -5.13 17.64 -10.47
CA ILE A 19 -6.14 16.82 -9.78
C ILE A 19 -7.44 17.61 -9.58
N TYR A 20 -7.35 18.88 -9.15
CA TYR A 20 -8.54 19.73 -8.95
C TYR A 20 -9.13 20.28 -10.25
N GLU A 21 -8.38 20.29 -11.33
CA GLU A 21 -8.89 20.66 -12.66
C GLU A 21 -9.63 19.51 -13.32
N SER A 22 -9.07 18.28 -13.25
CA SER A 22 -9.66 17.09 -13.85
C SER A 22 -10.76 16.44 -12.97
N GLY A 23 -10.72 16.66 -11.65
CA GLY A 23 -11.58 15.99 -10.68
C GLY A 23 -11.15 14.56 -10.33
N SER A 24 -10.02 14.09 -10.83
CA SER A 24 -9.49 12.74 -10.56
C SER A 24 -7.98 12.76 -10.40
N GLY A 25 -7.43 11.80 -9.62
CA GLY A 25 -6.00 11.68 -9.43
C GLY A 25 -5.61 10.97 -8.14
N LYS A 26 -4.34 11.08 -7.78
CA LYS A 26 -3.78 10.43 -6.59
C LYS A 26 -3.09 11.48 -5.72
N ILE A 27 -3.48 11.53 -4.46
CA ILE A 27 -2.84 12.36 -3.43
C ILE A 27 -1.99 11.46 -2.56
N LYS A 28 -0.73 11.83 -2.36
CA LYS A 28 0.18 11.12 -1.46
C LYS A 28 0.05 11.72 -0.07
N LEU A 29 -0.32 10.88 0.89
CA LEU A 29 -0.52 11.26 2.29
C LEU A 29 0.54 10.62 3.15
N ARG A 30 1.12 11.42 4.04
CA ARG A 30 2.12 10.99 5.02
C ARG A 30 1.62 11.31 6.42
N GLY A 31 1.79 10.37 7.36
CA GLY A 31 1.54 10.63 8.77
C GLY A 31 2.58 11.58 9.36
N LYS A 32 2.23 12.26 10.42
CA LYS A 32 3.14 13.15 11.15
C LYS A 32 3.81 12.41 12.29
N VAL A 33 5.12 12.49 12.32
CA VAL A 33 5.96 11.83 13.31
C VAL A 33 6.71 12.87 14.13
N VAL A 34 6.80 12.66 15.43
CA VAL A 34 7.49 13.55 16.36
C VAL A 34 8.47 12.74 17.19
N PHE A 35 9.70 13.18 17.26
CA PHE A 35 10.70 12.60 18.15
C PHE A 35 10.58 13.18 19.54
N GLU A 36 10.41 12.32 20.54
CA GLU A 36 10.39 12.67 21.96
C GLU A 36 11.64 12.07 22.64
N PRO A 37 12.66 12.87 22.99
CA PRO A 37 13.85 12.38 23.67
C PRO A 37 13.53 11.95 25.10
N ALA A 38 14.27 10.96 25.59
CA ALA A 38 14.19 10.50 26.98
C ALA A 38 14.48 11.65 27.97
N LYS A 39 13.63 11.81 28.96
CA LYS A 39 13.77 12.86 29.99
C LYS A 39 14.80 12.49 31.07
N ASN A 40 15.04 11.19 31.25
CA ASN A 40 15.96 10.67 32.26
C ASN A 40 16.63 9.36 31.77
N ARG A 41 17.62 8.84 32.53
CA ARG A 41 18.38 7.63 32.15
C ARG A 41 17.56 6.34 32.15
N SER A 42 16.41 6.31 32.80
CA SER A 42 15.53 5.12 32.87
C SER A 42 14.50 5.09 31.73
N GLU A 43 14.28 6.21 31.07
CA GLU A 43 13.38 6.31 29.91
C GLU A 43 14.14 6.04 28.60
N LYS A 44 13.38 5.66 27.59
CA LYS A 44 13.87 5.48 26.22
C LYS A 44 13.42 6.64 25.35
N ASP A 45 14.18 6.92 24.32
CA ASP A 45 13.74 7.82 23.26
C ASP A 45 12.51 7.24 22.58
N LYS A 46 11.58 8.10 22.18
CA LYS A 46 10.32 7.69 21.55
C LYS A 46 10.14 8.36 20.20
N LEU A 47 9.63 7.62 19.25
CA LEU A 47 9.12 8.12 17.99
C LEU A 47 7.60 8.02 18.04
N VAL A 48 6.93 9.18 18.06
CA VAL A 48 5.49 9.28 18.29
C VAL A 48 4.79 9.68 17.00
N ILE A 49 3.83 8.90 16.57
CA ILE A 49 2.96 9.22 15.43
C ILE A 49 1.74 9.94 16.01
N THR A 50 1.59 11.22 15.66
CA THR A 50 0.53 12.10 16.17
C THR A 50 -0.61 12.29 15.15
N GLU A 51 -0.33 12.09 13.88
CA GLU A 51 -1.31 12.18 12.79
C GLU A 51 -1.06 11.04 11.80
N ILE A 52 -2.12 10.49 11.23
CA ILE A 52 -2.06 9.34 10.32
C ILE A 52 -2.71 9.67 8.97
N PRO A 53 -2.30 9.03 7.87
CA PRO A 53 -3.06 9.08 6.62
C PRO A 53 -4.51 8.66 6.84
N TYR A 54 -5.44 9.35 6.19
CA TYR A 54 -6.87 9.02 6.30
C TYR A 54 -7.19 7.56 5.91
N THR A 55 -6.40 6.98 5.02
CA THR A 55 -6.49 5.57 4.61
C THR A 55 -6.12 4.58 5.72
N MET A 56 -5.50 5.05 6.83
CA MET A 56 -5.02 4.22 7.93
C MET A 56 -5.98 4.17 9.13
N ILE A 57 -7.20 4.71 9.02
CA ILE A 57 -8.19 4.72 10.11
C ILE A 57 -8.78 3.33 10.40
N GLY A 58 -9.35 3.16 11.59
CA GLY A 58 -10.05 1.95 12.02
C GLY A 58 -9.13 0.73 12.15
N ALA A 59 -9.53 -0.41 11.59
CA ALA A 59 -8.78 -1.67 11.65
C ALA A 59 -7.37 -1.59 11.03
N ASN A 60 -7.10 -0.59 10.19
CA ASN A 60 -5.79 -0.42 9.56
C ASN A 60 -4.71 0.06 10.54
N ILE A 61 -5.06 0.65 11.69
CA ILE A 61 -4.09 0.97 12.76
C ILE A 61 -3.51 -0.33 13.33
N GLY A 62 -4.34 -1.32 13.62
CA GLY A 62 -3.87 -2.64 14.08
C GLY A 62 -2.96 -3.32 13.05
N LYS A 63 -3.31 -3.23 11.77
CA LYS A 63 -2.46 -3.74 10.69
C LYS A 63 -1.11 -3.02 10.62
N PHE A 64 -1.10 -1.70 10.75
CA PHE A 64 0.15 -0.92 10.81
C PHE A 64 1.07 -1.38 11.94
N ILE A 65 0.51 -1.61 13.15
CA ILE A 65 1.28 -2.13 14.29
C ILE A 65 1.87 -3.51 13.96
N SER A 66 1.09 -4.41 13.38
CA SER A 66 1.56 -5.73 12.94
C SER A 66 2.65 -5.63 11.86
N ASP A 67 2.52 -4.71 10.92
CA ASP A 67 3.54 -4.47 9.89
C ASP A 67 4.86 -4.00 10.52
N VAL A 68 4.81 -3.11 11.53
CA VAL A 68 6.00 -2.66 12.27
C VAL A 68 6.64 -3.81 13.05
N VAL A 69 5.84 -4.63 13.74
CA VAL A 69 6.34 -5.84 14.42
C VAL A 69 7.05 -6.78 13.44
N SER A 70 6.46 -7.00 12.27
CA SER A 70 7.09 -7.80 11.20
C SER A 70 8.42 -7.22 10.72
N LEU A 71 8.58 -5.89 10.68
CA LEU A 71 9.88 -5.26 10.37
C LEU A 71 10.94 -5.56 11.42
N ILE A 72 10.56 -5.67 12.70
CA ILE A 72 11.46 -6.04 13.80
C ILE A 72 11.83 -7.52 13.71
N GLU A 73 10.85 -8.41 13.56
CA GLU A 73 11.03 -9.87 13.48
C GLU A 73 11.90 -10.27 12.27
N THR A 74 11.66 -9.63 11.12
CA THR A 74 12.45 -9.85 9.90
C THR A 74 13.80 -9.15 9.90
N LYS A 75 14.20 -8.53 11.03
CA LYS A 75 15.49 -7.83 11.22
C LYS A 75 15.74 -6.72 10.20
N LYS A 76 14.70 -6.14 9.62
CA LYS A 76 14.82 -4.96 8.74
C LYS A 76 15.16 -3.69 9.52
N THR A 77 14.78 -3.64 10.77
CA THR A 77 15.25 -2.67 11.75
C THR A 77 15.54 -3.34 13.07
N THR A 78 16.52 -2.82 13.78
CA THR A 78 16.84 -3.22 15.15
C THR A 78 16.67 -2.06 16.13
N ASP A 79 16.23 -0.91 15.64
CA ASP A 79 16.23 0.35 16.37
C ASP A 79 14.96 0.52 17.23
N ILE A 80 13.91 -0.27 16.97
CA ILE A 80 12.67 -0.29 17.75
C ILE A 80 12.75 -1.38 18.84
N VAL A 81 12.32 -1.03 20.04
CA VAL A 81 12.24 -1.95 21.19
C VAL A 81 10.80 -2.43 21.38
N ASP A 82 9.84 -1.50 21.31
CA ASP A 82 8.42 -1.78 21.52
C ASP A 82 7.56 -0.79 20.74
N ILE A 83 6.30 -1.18 20.49
CA ILE A 83 5.29 -0.34 19.86
C ILE A 83 3.97 -0.45 20.63
N SER A 84 3.38 0.68 20.99
CA SER A 84 2.11 0.76 21.69
C SER A 84 1.16 1.77 21.06
N ASN A 85 -0.15 1.52 21.19
CA ASN A 85 -1.18 2.45 20.78
C ASN A 85 -1.78 3.13 22.02
N GLU A 86 -1.44 4.38 22.21
CA GLU A 86 -1.90 5.24 23.32
C GLU A 86 -2.98 6.25 22.86
N SER A 87 -3.58 6.04 21.68
CA SER A 87 -4.59 6.93 21.13
C SER A 87 -5.81 7.04 22.06
N SER A 88 -6.32 8.24 22.23
CA SER A 88 -7.41 8.57 23.13
C SER A 88 -8.40 9.56 22.51
N LYS A 89 -9.32 10.09 23.30
CA LYS A 89 -10.22 11.19 22.88
C LYS A 89 -9.47 12.47 22.51
N GLU A 90 -8.25 12.63 22.97
CA GLU A 90 -7.39 13.79 22.67
C GLU A 90 -6.73 13.70 21.30
N GLY A 91 -6.64 12.50 20.72
CA GLY A 91 -6.09 12.31 19.38
C GLY A 91 -5.37 10.99 19.19
N ILE A 92 -4.73 10.88 18.03
CA ILE A 92 -3.87 9.75 17.66
C ILE A 92 -2.53 9.88 18.41
N ARG A 93 -2.12 8.79 19.06
CA ARG A 93 -0.81 8.64 19.68
C ARG A 93 -0.34 7.20 19.59
N ILE A 94 0.49 6.91 18.59
CA ILE A 94 1.14 5.60 18.45
C ILE A 94 2.61 5.80 18.79
N VAL A 95 3.10 5.08 19.80
CA VAL A 95 4.43 5.28 20.38
C VAL A 95 5.34 4.11 20.01
N LEU A 96 6.49 4.40 19.43
CA LEU A 96 7.57 3.46 19.20
C LEU A 96 8.71 3.80 20.18
N GLU A 97 9.03 2.88 21.07
CA GLU A 97 10.20 3.00 21.93
C GLU A 97 11.46 2.62 21.16
N LEU A 98 12.48 3.47 21.26
CA LEU A 98 13.71 3.33 20.48
C LEU A 98 14.85 2.77 21.33
N LYS A 99 15.78 2.10 20.66
CA LYS A 99 17.08 1.78 21.26
C LYS A 99 17.94 3.04 21.37
N LYS A 100 18.88 3.00 22.30
CA LYS A 100 19.87 4.06 22.45
C LYS A 100 20.67 4.23 21.15
N ASN A 101 20.81 5.50 20.70
CA ASN A 101 21.48 5.86 19.45
C ASN A 101 20.78 5.31 18.16
N ALA A 102 19.46 5.15 18.17
CA ALA A 102 18.70 4.81 16.97
C ALA A 102 18.80 5.91 15.90
N ASP A 103 18.91 5.51 14.65
CA ASP A 103 18.86 6.44 13.52
C ASP A 103 17.41 6.81 13.20
N VAL A 104 16.94 7.86 13.88
CA VAL A 104 15.53 8.31 13.83
C VAL A 104 15.09 8.64 12.41
N LYS A 105 15.91 9.34 11.63
CA LYS A 105 15.56 9.76 10.28
C LYS A 105 15.44 8.58 9.31
N ASN A 106 16.39 7.65 9.40
CA ASN A 106 16.35 6.45 8.58
C ASN A 106 15.19 5.52 8.98
N LEU A 107 14.86 5.46 10.28
CA LEU A 107 13.71 4.72 10.78
C LEU A 107 12.39 5.33 10.29
N GLU A 108 12.24 6.64 10.34
CA GLU A 108 11.08 7.35 9.79
C GLU A 108 10.89 7.05 8.29
N ASN A 109 11.96 7.12 7.51
CA ASN A 109 11.96 6.76 6.10
C ASN A 109 11.61 5.29 5.85
N LEU A 110 12.06 4.38 6.72
CA LEU A 110 11.68 2.97 6.66
C LEU A 110 10.18 2.78 6.86
N LEU A 111 9.60 3.46 7.88
CA LEU A 111 8.17 3.40 8.16
C LEU A 111 7.35 3.92 6.98
N TYR A 112 7.70 5.05 6.40
CA TYR A 112 7.04 5.59 5.21
C TYR A 112 7.13 4.64 4.00
N LYS A 113 8.29 4.03 3.77
CA LYS A 113 8.51 3.15 2.61
C LYS A 113 7.89 1.76 2.75
N LYS A 114 7.76 1.23 3.96
CA LYS A 114 7.40 -0.18 4.21
C LYS A 114 6.07 -0.38 4.91
N THR A 115 5.41 0.69 5.33
CA THR A 115 4.11 0.65 5.99
C THR A 115 3.13 1.63 5.35
N LYS A 116 1.89 1.63 5.83
CA LYS A 116 0.86 2.60 5.40
C LYS A 116 0.98 3.98 6.07
N LEU A 117 2.07 4.28 6.76
CA LEU A 117 2.32 5.62 7.30
C LEU A 117 2.53 6.66 6.18
N GLU A 118 2.94 6.23 4.99
CA GLU A 118 2.77 6.94 3.73
C GLU A 118 1.89 6.10 2.82
N ASP A 119 0.81 6.68 2.31
CA ASP A 119 -0.15 5.98 1.47
C ASP A 119 -0.72 6.91 0.41
N THR A 120 -1.37 6.34 -0.58
CA THR A 120 -1.97 7.06 -1.68
C THR A 120 -3.48 7.10 -1.53
N PHE A 121 -4.05 8.30 -1.54
CA PHE A 121 -5.49 8.53 -1.55
C PHE A 121 -5.96 8.81 -2.98
N GLY A 122 -6.87 7.98 -3.49
CA GLY A 122 -7.51 8.18 -4.79
C GLY A 122 -8.57 9.27 -4.72
N VAL A 123 -8.40 10.32 -5.52
CA VAL A 123 -9.40 11.37 -5.68
C VAL A 123 -10.33 11.02 -6.83
N ASN A 124 -11.64 11.07 -6.56
CA ASN A 124 -12.68 10.98 -7.56
C ASN A 124 -13.80 11.95 -7.14
N MET A 125 -13.81 13.12 -7.76
CA MET A 125 -14.77 14.19 -7.47
C MET A 125 -16.06 13.97 -8.27
N LEU A 126 -16.74 12.85 -7.98
CA LEU A 126 -18.03 12.51 -8.57
C LEU A 126 -19.13 13.38 -7.95
N ALA A 127 -19.85 14.10 -8.77
CA ALA A 127 -21.00 14.92 -8.38
C ALA A 127 -22.18 14.69 -9.32
N ILE A 128 -23.40 15.00 -8.85
CA ILE A 128 -24.59 14.97 -9.67
C ILE A 128 -24.91 16.39 -10.07
N VAL A 129 -24.85 16.69 -11.36
CA VAL A 129 -25.23 17.99 -11.94
C VAL A 129 -26.32 17.75 -12.97
N ASP A 130 -27.41 18.49 -12.88
CA ASP A 130 -28.58 18.39 -13.78
C ASP A 130 -29.11 16.94 -13.91
N GLY A 131 -29.08 16.18 -12.80
CA GLY A 131 -29.55 14.80 -12.72
C GLY A 131 -28.59 13.75 -13.31
N ARG A 132 -27.35 14.11 -13.69
CA ARG A 132 -26.33 13.20 -14.24
C ARG A 132 -25.12 13.12 -13.33
N PRO A 133 -24.61 11.92 -13.07
CA PRO A 133 -23.35 11.75 -12.36
C PRO A 133 -22.17 12.02 -13.29
N GLU A 134 -21.29 12.94 -12.91
CA GLU A 134 -20.11 13.34 -13.68
C GLU A 134 -18.92 13.53 -12.74
N THR A 135 -17.72 13.14 -13.19
CA THR A 135 -16.47 13.49 -12.50
C THR A 135 -16.05 14.88 -12.95
N LEU A 136 -15.99 15.81 -12.01
CA LEU A 136 -15.86 17.23 -12.30
C LEU A 136 -14.67 17.84 -11.55
N GLY A 137 -14.02 18.79 -12.20
CA GLY A 137 -13.05 19.65 -11.55
C GLY A 137 -13.71 20.57 -10.51
N ILE A 138 -12.91 21.11 -9.57
CA ILE A 138 -13.46 21.94 -8.47
C ILE A 138 -14.21 23.17 -8.99
N LYS A 139 -13.77 23.79 -10.08
CA LYS A 139 -14.45 24.95 -10.71
C LYS A 139 -15.81 24.56 -11.24
N ASP A 140 -15.91 23.37 -11.83
CA ASP A 140 -17.13 22.87 -12.46
C ASP A 140 -18.14 22.36 -11.42
N ILE A 141 -17.68 21.99 -10.21
CA ILE A 141 -18.55 21.76 -9.04
C ILE A 141 -19.07 23.09 -8.45
N ILE A 142 -18.18 24.08 -8.32
CA ILE A 142 -18.53 25.36 -7.69
C ILE A 142 -19.51 26.16 -8.57
N ARG A 143 -19.38 26.13 -9.89
CA ARG A 143 -20.21 26.92 -10.82
C ARG A 143 -21.71 26.59 -10.71
N PRO A 144 -22.16 25.34 -10.81
CA PRO A 144 -23.57 24.98 -10.58
C PRO A 144 -24.06 25.36 -9.17
N HIS A 145 -23.20 25.17 -8.16
CA HIS A 145 -23.56 25.58 -6.79
C HIS A 145 -23.80 27.09 -6.67
N ILE A 146 -22.92 27.91 -7.26
CA ILE A 146 -23.13 29.37 -7.29
C ILE A 146 -24.45 29.71 -8.00
N ASN A 147 -24.72 29.11 -9.16
CA ASN A 147 -25.97 29.35 -9.89
C ASN A 147 -27.18 28.98 -9.05
N PHE A 148 -27.13 27.86 -8.35
CA PHE A 148 -28.19 27.46 -7.41
C PHE A 148 -28.37 28.45 -6.25
N GLN A 149 -27.27 29.00 -5.70
CA GLN A 149 -27.37 30.05 -4.67
C GLN A 149 -28.09 31.32 -5.19
N TYR A 150 -27.82 31.72 -6.43
CA TYR A 150 -28.55 32.83 -7.06
C TYR A 150 -30.03 32.52 -7.25
N GLU A 151 -30.36 31.32 -7.69
CA GLU A 151 -31.76 30.87 -7.83
C GLU A 151 -32.49 30.87 -6.49
N LEU A 152 -31.91 30.29 -5.45
CA LEU A 152 -32.48 30.28 -4.10
C LEU A 152 -32.66 31.70 -3.55
N ALA A 153 -31.64 32.56 -3.70
CA ALA A 153 -31.71 33.94 -3.25
C ALA A 153 -32.80 34.71 -4.02
N THR A 154 -32.93 34.51 -5.33
CA THR A 154 -33.97 35.11 -6.14
C THR A 154 -35.34 34.69 -5.63
N ARG A 155 -35.60 33.40 -5.44
CA ARG A 155 -36.87 32.90 -4.90
C ARG A 155 -37.15 33.49 -3.50
N LYS A 156 -36.17 33.49 -2.60
CA LYS A 156 -36.27 34.06 -1.25
C LYS A 156 -36.67 35.52 -1.29
N TYR A 157 -35.99 36.35 -2.03
CA TYR A 157 -36.26 37.79 -2.06
C TYR A 157 -37.52 38.15 -2.84
N THR A 158 -37.91 37.36 -3.85
CA THR A 158 -39.21 37.51 -4.52
C THR A 158 -40.34 37.26 -3.54
N THR A 159 -40.31 36.16 -2.80
CA THR A 159 -41.34 35.84 -1.78
C THR A 159 -41.41 36.89 -0.66
N LEU A 160 -40.22 37.36 -0.19
CA LEU A 160 -40.14 38.42 0.83
C LEU A 160 -40.69 39.75 0.30
N LEU A 161 -40.40 40.13 -0.95
CA LEU A 161 -40.91 41.32 -1.60
C LEU A 161 -42.42 41.28 -1.73
N GLU A 162 -42.98 40.18 -2.21
CA GLU A 162 -44.43 40.00 -2.32
C GLU A 162 -45.14 40.12 -0.97
N LYS A 163 -44.56 39.51 0.07
CA LYS A 163 -45.08 39.61 1.44
C LYS A 163 -45.05 41.05 1.96
N GLU A 164 -43.92 41.77 1.78
CA GLU A 164 -43.84 43.16 2.25
C GLU A 164 -44.71 44.10 1.42
N LYS A 165 -44.93 43.86 0.11
CA LYS A 165 -45.90 44.61 -0.72
C LYS A 165 -47.31 44.39 -0.22
N ALA A 166 -47.69 43.16 0.11
CA ALA A 166 -48.99 42.88 0.69
C ALA A 166 -49.19 43.54 2.08
N ASN A 167 -48.14 43.53 2.91
CA ASN A 167 -48.13 44.20 4.21
C ASN A 167 -48.27 45.73 4.06
N ARG A 168 -47.53 46.33 3.09
CA ARG A 168 -47.62 47.75 2.79
C ARG A 168 -49.02 48.13 2.37
N GLU A 169 -49.65 47.38 1.43
CA GLU A 169 -51.00 47.56 0.96
C GLU A 169 -51.98 47.63 2.12
N ILE A 170 -51.93 46.66 3.05
CA ILE A 170 -52.83 46.62 4.23
C ILE A 170 -52.60 47.83 5.13
N LYS A 171 -51.32 48.18 5.45
CA LYS A 171 -51.00 49.31 6.33
C LYS A 171 -51.38 50.63 5.74
N GLU A 172 -51.18 50.80 4.44
CA GLU A 172 -51.63 51.97 3.70
C GLU A 172 -53.16 52.13 3.80
N GLY A 173 -53.90 51.05 3.62
CA GLY A 173 -55.36 51.06 3.80
C GLY A 173 -55.80 51.39 5.24
N LEU A 174 -55.11 50.85 6.24
CA LEU A 174 -55.38 51.11 7.64
C LEU A 174 -55.08 52.58 8.02
N ILE A 175 -54.00 53.18 7.53
CA ILE A 175 -53.66 54.60 7.75
C ILE A 175 -54.74 55.46 7.14
N ARG A 176 -55.10 55.23 5.85
CA ARG A 176 -56.20 55.94 5.15
C ARG A 176 -57.55 55.78 5.87
N ALA A 177 -57.82 54.57 6.43
CA ALA A 177 -59.01 54.31 7.21
C ALA A 177 -59.07 55.12 8.53
N CYS A 178 -57.94 55.33 9.19
CA CYS A 178 -57.85 56.15 10.39
C CYS A 178 -58.23 57.63 10.11
N ASP A 179 -57.86 58.16 8.95
CA ASP A 179 -58.15 59.52 8.55
C ASP A 179 -59.65 59.73 8.31
N ILE A 180 -60.42 58.70 7.93
CA ILE A 180 -61.86 58.74 7.63
C ILE A 180 -62.67 57.86 8.58
N ILE A 181 -62.19 57.66 9.80
CA ILE A 181 -62.71 56.64 10.72
C ILE A 181 -64.20 56.89 11.06
N ASP A 182 -64.63 58.14 11.19
CA ASP A 182 -66.00 58.48 11.47
C ASP A 182 -66.97 58.00 10.34
N LEU A 183 -66.53 58.13 9.09
CA LEU A 183 -67.25 57.60 7.95
C LEU A 183 -67.31 56.06 7.96
N ILE A 184 -66.24 55.41 8.30
CA ILE A 184 -66.21 53.95 8.41
C ILE A 184 -67.12 53.43 9.51
N ILE A 185 -67.17 54.11 10.66
CA ILE A 185 -68.07 53.77 11.75
C ILE A 185 -69.54 53.99 11.30
N GLU A 186 -69.78 55.02 10.52
CA GLU A 186 -71.10 55.28 9.99
C GLU A 186 -71.55 54.17 9.00
N ILE A 187 -70.67 53.77 8.08
CA ILE A 187 -70.92 52.65 7.17
C ILE A 187 -71.23 51.37 7.94
N LEU A 188 -70.38 51.03 8.95
CA LEU A 188 -70.59 49.82 9.76
C LEU A 188 -71.93 49.81 10.50
N ARG A 189 -72.36 50.96 11.08
CA ARG A 189 -73.59 51.05 11.81
C ARG A 189 -74.80 51.09 10.88
N GLY A 190 -74.65 51.61 9.66
CA GLY A 190 -75.69 51.72 8.68
C GLY A 190 -75.92 50.48 7.83
N SER A 191 -74.96 49.59 7.78
CA SER A 191 -75.00 48.34 7.00
C SER A 191 -75.77 47.25 7.74
N ALA A 192 -76.56 46.46 6.99
CA ALA A 192 -77.27 45.33 7.55
C ALA A 192 -76.43 44.09 7.85
N ASN A 193 -75.29 43.95 7.19
CA ASN A 193 -74.38 42.85 7.37
C ASN A 193 -72.98 43.25 6.92
N LEU A 194 -72.01 42.41 7.31
CA LEU A 194 -70.57 42.62 7.03
C LEU A 194 -70.24 42.65 5.53
N LYS A 195 -71.01 41.89 4.70
CA LYS A 195 -70.79 41.82 3.25
C LYS A 195 -71.15 43.18 2.61
N MET A 196 -72.24 43.82 3.06
CA MET A 196 -72.68 45.15 2.59
C MET A 196 -71.67 46.23 2.99
N ALA A 197 -71.17 46.20 4.23
CA ALA A 197 -70.11 47.10 4.67
C ALA A 197 -68.83 46.94 3.85
N LYS A 198 -68.40 45.69 3.59
CA LYS A 198 -67.21 45.36 2.77
C LYS A 198 -67.41 45.85 1.33
N ASP A 199 -68.57 45.60 0.72
CA ASP A 199 -68.87 46.04 -0.64
C ASP A 199 -68.88 47.57 -0.78
N CYS A 200 -69.33 48.27 0.23
CA CYS A 200 -69.23 49.74 0.29
C CYS A 200 -67.75 50.19 0.35
N LEU A 201 -66.91 49.54 1.18
CA LEU A 201 -65.54 49.93 1.28
C LEU A 201 -64.74 49.64 -0.02
N VAL A 202 -65.05 48.55 -0.71
CA VAL A 202 -64.32 48.12 -1.92
C VAL A 202 -64.85 48.80 -3.19
N ASN A 203 -66.17 48.81 -3.38
CA ASN A 203 -66.82 49.24 -4.63
C ASN A 203 -67.56 50.57 -4.51
N GLY A 204 -67.55 51.23 -3.33
CA GLY A 204 -68.36 52.44 -3.09
C GLY A 204 -69.86 52.21 -3.16
N ASN A 205 -70.34 50.96 -3.05
CA ASN A 205 -71.76 50.64 -3.11
C ASN A 205 -72.47 51.09 -1.84
N VAL A 206 -73.29 52.13 -1.94
CA VAL A 206 -73.98 52.75 -0.82
C VAL A 206 -75.46 52.31 -0.73
N GLU A 207 -75.90 51.36 -1.59
CA GLU A 207 -77.26 50.87 -1.66
C GLU A 207 -77.62 50.07 -0.40
N GLY A 208 -78.77 50.46 0.21
CA GLY A 208 -79.26 49.83 1.44
C GLY A 208 -78.55 50.23 2.74
N ILE A 209 -77.50 51.08 2.70
CA ILE A 209 -76.79 51.60 3.87
C ILE A 209 -77.47 52.91 4.34
N LYS A 210 -77.68 53.00 5.66
CA LYS A 210 -78.30 54.20 6.28
C LYS A 210 -77.19 55.17 6.68
N PHE A 211 -77.09 56.32 5.97
CA PHE A 211 -76.16 57.40 6.28
C PHE A 211 -76.82 58.50 7.06
N LYS A 212 -76.05 59.24 7.86
CA LYS A 212 -76.55 60.40 8.63
C LYS A 212 -76.67 61.66 7.76
N SER A 213 -75.89 61.75 6.68
CA SER A 213 -75.92 62.90 5.77
C SER A 213 -75.69 62.45 4.31
N GLU A 214 -76.18 63.24 3.34
CA GLU A 214 -75.88 63.04 1.92
C GLU A 214 -74.38 63.25 1.60
N GLN A 215 -73.67 64.03 2.41
CA GLN A 215 -72.24 64.23 2.26
C GLN A 215 -71.49 62.95 2.61
N SER A 216 -71.84 62.29 3.72
CA SER A 216 -71.24 60.98 4.08
C SER A 216 -71.53 59.92 3.01
N LYS A 217 -72.76 59.93 2.45
CA LYS A 217 -73.12 59.01 1.36
C LYS A 217 -72.27 59.24 0.10
N LYS A 218 -72.05 60.51 -0.29
CA LYS A 218 -71.15 60.83 -1.42
C LYS A 218 -69.74 60.48 -1.17
N GLN A 219 -69.19 60.67 0.02
CA GLN A 219 -67.87 60.27 0.40
C GLN A 219 -67.71 58.74 0.40
N ALA A 220 -68.71 58.02 0.90
CA ALA A 220 -68.68 56.55 0.89
C ALA A 220 -68.71 55.96 -0.52
N ALA A 221 -69.49 56.59 -1.46
CA ALA A 221 -69.50 56.18 -2.86
C ALA A 221 -68.19 56.40 -3.60
N GLY A 222 -67.27 57.17 -3.04
CA GLY A 222 -65.90 57.37 -3.58
C GLY A 222 -64.81 56.50 -2.95
N LEU A 223 -65.18 55.53 -2.13
CA LEU A 223 -64.26 54.61 -1.53
C LEU A 223 -63.86 53.54 -2.55
N ASP A 224 -62.57 53.17 -2.52
CA ASP A 224 -61.88 52.24 -3.45
C ASP A 224 -60.86 51.40 -2.76
N PHE A 225 -61.12 50.94 -1.53
CA PHE A 225 -60.19 50.05 -0.82
C PHE A 225 -60.07 48.68 -1.51
N THR A 226 -58.91 48.07 -1.47
CA THR A 226 -58.80 46.71 -1.96
C THR A 226 -59.47 45.70 -1.03
N GLU A 227 -59.82 44.53 -1.54
CA GLU A 227 -60.39 43.43 -0.76
C GLU A 227 -59.61 43.13 0.54
N ARG A 228 -58.25 43.17 0.48
CA ARG A 228 -57.35 42.95 1.61
C ARG A 228 -57.43 44.11 2.61
N GLN A 229 -57.44 45.35 2.11
CA GLN A 229 -57.57 46.54 2.94
C GLN A 229 -58.91 46.56 3.67
N ALA A 230 -60.03 46.35 2.94
CA ALA A 230 -61.34 46.29 3.52
C ALA A 230 -61.49 45.21 4.60
N GLY A 231 -60.89 43.98 4.35
CA GLY A 231 -60.88 42.95 5.35
C GLY A 231 -60.09 43.35 6.62
N ALA A 232 -58.95 43.96 6.47
CA ALA A 232 -58.13 44.43 7.61
C ALA A 232 -58.77 45.57 8.38
N ILE A 233 -59.54 46.49 7.68
CA ILE A 233 -60.29 47.57 8.30
C ILE A 233 -61.43 47.00 9.14
N LEU A 234 -62.17 46.03 8.62
CA LEU A 234 -63.28 45.40 9.31
C LEU A 234 -62.87 44.60 10.55
N GLU A 235 -61.66 44.09 10.56
CA GLU A 235 -61.01 43.34 11.69
C GLU A 235 -60.30 44.29 12.67
N MET A 236 -60.20 45.59 12.38
CA MET A 236 -59.41 46.53 13.17
C MET A 236 -60.05 46.73 14.55
N ARG A 237 -59.18 46.57 15.59
CA ARG A 237 -59.60 46.80 16.98
C ARG A 237 -59.64 48.29 17.32
N LEU A 238 -60.63 48.74 18.09
CA LEU A 238 -60.84 50.15 18.43
C LEU A 238 -59.62 50.83 19.09
N TYR A 239 -58.82 50.09 19.87
CA TYR A 239 -57.65 50.69 20.50
C TYR A 239 -56.56 51.13 19.49
N LYS A 240 -56.58 50.59 18.28
CA LYS A 240 -55.66 50.98 17.19
C LYS A 240 -55.90 52.43 16.70
N LEU A 241 -57.00 53.05 17.12
CA LEU A 241 -57.29 54.43 16.83
C LEU A 241 -56.67 55.45 17.79
N ILE A 242 -55.97 54.98 18.81
CA ILE A 242 -55.21 55.83 19.71
C ILE A 242 -54.00 56.42 18.95
N GLY A 243 -53.77 57.73 19.11
CA GLY A 243 -52.76 58.47 18.34
C GLY A 243 -51.32 57.85 18.39
N LEU A 244 -50.96 57.24 19.52
CA LEU A 244 -49.72 56.52 19.62
C LEU A 244 -49.62 55.25 18.71
N GLU A 245 -50.73 54.53 18.58
CA GLU A 245 -50.87 53.35 17.70
C GLU A 245 -50.84 53.74 16.22
N ILE A 246 -51.39 54.88 15.85
CA ILE A 246 -51.35 55.42 14.48
C ILE A 246 -49.91 55.80 14.12
N LEU A 247 -49.16 56.38 15.05
CA LEU A 247 -47.70 56.64 14.86
C LEU A 247 -46.87 55.34 14.72
N ASN A 248 -47.20 54.28 15.46
CA ASN A 248 -46.60 52.97 15.32
C ASN A 248 -46.93 52.36 13.95
N LEU A 249 -48.19 52.47 13.51
CA LEU A 249 -48.59 51.98 12.18
C LEU A 249 -47.85 52.71 11.06
N GLN A 250 -47.63 54.02 11.17
CA GLN A 250 -46.81 54.78 10.22
C GLN A 250 -45.35 54.32 10.20
N LYS A 251 -44.74 54.08 11.36
CA LYS A 251 -43.38 53.53 11.44
C LYS A 251 -43.28 52.15 10.79
N GLU A 252 -44.26 51.30 11.04
CA GLU A 252 -44.30 49.98 10.43
C GLU A 252 -44.48 50.04 8.90
N TYR A 253 -45.23 51.01 8.41
CA TYR A 253 -45.37 51.27 6.98
C TYR A 253 -44.03 51.69 6.36
N ASP A 254 -43.36 52.68 6.97
CA ASP A 254 -42.05 53.18 6.52
C ASP A 254 -41.00 52.06 6.52
N GLU A 255 -41.05 51.16 7.50
CA GLU A 255 -40.17 49.97 7.53
C GLU A 255 -40.45 49.00 6.39
N CYS A 256 -41.76 48.79 6.04
CA CYS A 256 -42.12 47.99 4.87
C CYS A 256 -41.61 48.60 3.58
N VAL A 257 -41.75 49.93 3.40
CA VAL A 257 -41.22 50.64 2.23
C VAL A 257 -39.70 50.47 2.11
N LYS A 258 -38.97 50.68 3.18
CA LYS A 258 -37.50 50.47 3.20
C LYS A 258 -37.09 49.01 2.86
N LYS A 259 -37.87 48.03 3.33
CA LYS A 259 -37.62 46.63 2.99
C LYS A 259 -37.92 46.35 1.53
N ILE A 260 -39.00 46.88 0.99
CA ILE A 260 -39.38 46.75 -0.43
C ILE A 260 -38.27 47.32 -1.31
N GLU A 261 -37.83 48.55 -1.06
CA GLU A 261 -36.73 49.19 -1.81
C GLU A 261 -35.44 48.34 -1.75
N LYS A 262 -35.11 47.81 -0.57
CA LYS A 262 -33.97 46.94 -0.38
C LYS A 262 -34.10 45.67 -1.22
N TYR A 263 -35.27 44.99 -1.18
CA TYR A 263 -35.44 43.73 -1.91
C TYR A 263 -35.51 43.95 -3.42
N GLU A 264 -36.13 45.04 -3.89
CA GLU A 264 -36.14 45.44 -5.31
C GLU A 264 -34.73 45.74 -5.81
N LYS A 265 -33.89 46.43 -5.02
CA LYS A 265 -32.47 46.66 -5.33
C LYS A 265 -31.68 45.35 -5.43
N ILE A 266 -31.91 44.39 -4.52
CA ILE A 266 -31.25 43.10 -4.54
C ILE A 266 -31.68 42.32 -5.79
N LEU A 267 -32.95 42.26 -6.10
CA LEU A 267 -33.49 41.53 -7.26
C LEU A 267 -33.09 42.18 -8.60
N GLY A 268 -33.02 43.52 -8.64
CA GLY A 268 -32.69 44.26 -9.84
C GLY A 268 -31.20 44.28 -10.21
N SER A 269 -30.32 43.80 -9.34
CA SER A 269 -28.86 43.84 -9.58
C SER A 269 -28.14 42.58 -9.15
N ARG A 270 -27.56 41.86 -10.13
CA ARG A 270 -26.71 40.67 -9.85
C ARG A 270 -25.58 41.00 -8.88
N LYS A 271 -25.01 42.21 -8.93
CA LYS A 271 -23.95 42.65 -8.02
C LYS A 271 -24.41 42.80 -6.58
N GLU A 272 -25.63 43.37 -6.38
CA GLU A 272 -26.21 43.48 -5.04
C GLU A 272 -26.62 42.11 -4.48
N MET A 273 -27.16 41.23 -5.32
CA MET A 273 -27.44 39.85 -4.96
C MET A 273 -26.18 39.11 -4.53
N ALA A 274 -25.04 39.24 -5.28
CA ALA A 274 -23.78 38.67 -4.94
C ALA A 274 -23.23 39.14 -3.57
N LYS A 275 -23.45 40.43 -3.23
CA LYS A 275 -23.05 40.96 -1.91
C LYS A 275 -23.78 40.25 -0.76
N VAL A 276 -25.07 40.02 -0.95
CA VAL A 276 -25.89 39.34 0.08
C VAL A 276 -25.43 37.88 0.22
N ILE A 277 -25.35 37.14 -0.88
CA ILE A 277 -24.85 35.75 -0.87
C ILE A 277 -23.48 35.66 -0.20
N LYS A 278 -22.56 36.58 -0.57
CA LYS A 278 -21.23 36.63 0.05
C LYS A 278 -21.28 36.91 1.56
N SER A 279 -22.17 37.81 1.98
CA SER A 279 -22.38 38.12 3.42
C SER A 279 -22.89 36.90 4.18
N ASP A 280 -23.86 36.18 3.61
CA ASP A 280 -24.41 34.96 4.22
C ASP A 280 -23.35 33.88 4.36
N LEU A 281 -22.52 33.67 3.32
CA LEU A 281 -21.38 32.72 3.35
C LEU A 281 -20.30 33.12 4.38
N LEU A 282 -20.02 34.42 4.52
CA LEU A 282 -19.07 34.91 5.54
C LEU A 282 -19.57 34.68 6.95
N ASN A 283 -20.87 34.83 7.19
CA ASN A 283 -21.48 34.52 8.48
C ASN A 283 -21.38 33.05 8.82
N ILE A 284 -21.65 32.15 7.86
CA ILE A 284 -21.50 30.71 8.02
C ILE A 284 -20.02 30.38 8.32
N LYS A 285 -19.08 30.99 7.58
CA LYS A 285 -17.64 30.81 7.83
C LYS A 285 -17.25 31.24 9.24
N LYS A 286 -17.80 32.34 9.74
CA LYS A 286 -17.50 32.84 11.10
C LYS A 286 -18.03 31.90 12.19
N GLU A 287 -19.19 31.30 11.97
CA GLU A 287 -19.88 30.44 12.95
C GLU A 287 -19.33 29.01 12.95
N TYR A 288 -19.04 28.44 11.78
CA TYR A 288 -18.68 27.03 11.61
C TYR A 288 -17.29 26.79 11.05
N GLY A 289 -16.52 27.85 10.75
CA GLY A 289 -15.18 27.71 10.19
C GLY A 289 -14.22 27.12 11.20
N VAL A 290 -13.47 26.10 10.79
CA VAL A 290 -12.39 25.46 11.55
C VAL A 290 -11.06 25.64 10.85
N GLU A 291 -9.97 25.64 11.61
CA GLU A 291 -8.63 25.70 11.05
C GLU A 291 -8.28 24.40 10.32
N ARG A 292 -7.47 24.54 9.28
CA ARG A 292 -6.98 23.41 8.50
C ARG A 292 -6.06 22.53 9.36
N ARG A 293 -6.27 21.23 9.30
CA ARG A 293 -5.44 20.23 10.00
C ARG A 293 -4.34 19.66 9.09
N THR A 294 -4.67 19.35 7.85
CA THR A 294 -3.74 18.72 6.90
C THR A 294 -2.75 19.74 6.35
N VAL A 295 -1.46 19.48 6.49
CA VAL A 295 -0.37 20.27 5.88
C VAL A 295 -0.26 19.90 4.40
N ILE A 296 0.05 20.88 3.55
CA ILE A 296 0.19 20.67 2.09
C ILE A 296 1.53 21.25 1.65
N GLU A 297 2.42 20.37 1.20
CA GLU A 297 3.76 20.74 0.74
C GLU A 297 4.23 19.79 -0.37
N ASP A 298 5.33 20.11 -1.03
CA ASP A 298 6.03 19.16 -1.87
C ASP A 298 7.11 18.48 -1.01
N GLY A 299 6.96 17.18 -0.81
CA GLY A 299 7.87 16.38 0.00
C GLY A 299 8.79 15.53 -0.88
N GLU A 300 9.99 15.30 -0.40
CA GLU A 300 10.90 14.34 -1.02
C GLU A 300 10.41 12.89 -0.78
N ALA A 301 10.65 12.02 -1.76
CA ALA A 301 10.38 10.60 -1.59
C ALA A 301 11.20 10.04 -0.42
N ALA A 302 10.58 9.22 0.43
CA ALA A 302 11.30 8.58 1.53
C ALA A 302 12.41 7.66 1.00
N VAL A 303 13.67 8.01 1.27
CA VAL A 303 14.85 7.23 0.91
C VAL A 303 15.31 6.48 2.14
N PHE A 304 14.98 5.19 2.20
CA PHE A 304 15.50 4.30 3.24
C PHE A 304 16.82 3.70 2.78
N GLU A 305 17.87 3.92 3.53
CA GLU A 305 19.17 3.29 3.33
C GLU A 305 19.23 2.01 4.17
N GLU A 306 19.23 0.84 3.51
CA GLU A 306 19.56 -0.39 4.21
C GLU A 306 20.98 -0.27 4.75
N LYS A 307 21.15 -0.40 6.08
CA LYS A 307 22.47 -0.51 6.69
C LYS A 307 23.17 -1.70 6.00
N LYS A 308 24.07 -1.44 5.07
CA LYS A 308 24.88 -2.48 4.44
C LYS A 308 25.61 -3.19 5.57
N ILE A 309 25.37 -4.49 5.73
CA ILE A 309 26.17 -5.33 6.61
C ILE A 309 27.60 -5.24 6.06
N PRO A 310 28.60 -4.84 6.88
CA PRO A 310 29.98 -4.83 6.40
C PRO A 310 30.32 -6.19 5.81
N GLU A 311 30.75 -6.20 4.56
CA GLU A 311 31.16 -7.43 3.92
C GLU A 311 32.44 -7.94 4.59
N MET A 312 32.39 -9.16 5.08
CA MET A 312 33.55 -9.82 5.71
C MET A 312 33.55 -11.30 5.33
N GLU A 313 34.74 -11.81 5.11
CA GLU A 313 34.95 -13.23 4.93
C GLU A 313 34.84 -13.95 6.29
N VAL A 314 34.08 -15.04 6.31
CA VAL A 314 33.85 -15.87 7.49
C VAL A 314 34.04 -17.35 7.12
N MET A 315 34.37 -18.18 8.10
CA MET A 315 34.39 -19.60 7.89
C MET A 315 33.04 -20.21 8.26
N PHE A 316 32.32 -20.74 7.26
CA PHE A 316 31.18 -21.62 7.50
C PHE A 316 31.69 -22.98 7.96
N ILE A 317 31.17 -23.45 9.11
CA ILE A 317 31.48 -24.76 9.64
C ILE A 317 30.20 -25.50 10.01
N MET A 318 30.16 -26.79 9.71
CA MET A 318 29.06 -27.67 10.10
C MET A 318 29.60 -29.02 10.55
N ASP A 319 29.17 -29.46 11.71
CA ASP A 319 29.60 -30.73 12.28
C ASP A 319 28.89 -31.94 11.63
N ARG A 320 29.21 -33.16 12.10
CA ARG A 320 28.61 -34.41 11.59
C ARG A 320 27.12 -34.57 11.98
N PHE A 321 26.66 -33.81 12.96
CA PHE A 321 25.28 -33.83 13.44
C PHE A 321 24.40 -32.77 12.81
N GLY A 322 24.97 -31.95 11.90
CA GLY A 322 24.22 -30.90 11.19
C GLY A 322 24.12 -29.58 11.94
N TYR A 323 24.90 -29.34 12.99
CA TYR A 323 24.97 -28.03 13.63
C TYR A 323 25.88 -27.10 12.83
N ALA A 324 25.30 -26.05 12.28
CA ALA A 324 25.94 -25.06 11.43
C ALA A 324 26.17 -23.74 12.15
N ARG A 325 27.26 -23.07 11.89
CA ARG A 325 27.62 -21.75 12.39
C ARG A 325 28.68 -21.08 11.51
N THR A 326 28.94 -19.83 11.77
CA THR A 326 30.08 -19.11 11.20
C THR A 326 31.04 -18.66 12.29
N ILE A 327 32.33 -18.68 12.01
CA ILE A 327 33.37 -18.15 12.87
C ILE A 327 34.23 -17.15 12.10
N ASP A 328 34.88 -16.28 12.84
CA ASP A 328 35.86 -15.33 12.32
C ASP A 328 37.06 -16.03 11.70
N MET A 329 37.60 -15.50 10.58
CA MET A 329 38.77 -16.07 9.90
C MET A 329 40.00 -16.15 10.80
N ALA A 330 40.26 -15.15 11.63
CA ALA A 330 41.36 -15.17 12.57
C ALA A 330 41.16 -16.22 13.69
N ALA A 331 39.91 -16.54 14.05
CA ALA A 331 39.59 -17.63 14.96
C ALA A 331 39.81 -18.99 14.31
N PHE A 332 39.47 -19.11 13.02
CA PHE A 332 39.75 -20.30 12.22
C PHE A 332 41.26 -20.57 12.11
N GLU A 333 42.04 -19.57 11.70
CA GLU A 333 43.51 -19.72 11.54
C GLU A 333 44.21 -20.20 12.81
N ARG A 334 43.75 -19.79 13.98
CA ARG A 334 44.30 -20.23 15.27
C ARG A 334 43.90 -21.65 15.69
N ASN A 335 42.89 -22.24 15.07
CA ASN A 335 42.28 -23.50 15.49
C ASN A 335 42.05 -24.47 14.31
N GLN A 336 42.80 -24.36 13.21
CA GLN A 336 42.55 -25.10 11.96
C GLN A 336 42.39 -26.61 12.18
N ASP A 337 43.34 -27.25 12.86
CA ASP A 337 43.31 -28.71 13.07
C ASP A 337 42.05 -29.15 13.82
N ALA A 338 41.69 -28.43 14.86
CA ALA A 338 40.47 -28.73 15.62
C ALA A 338 39.20 -28.52 14.79
N VAL A 339 39.16 -27.45 14.00
CA VAL A 339 38.00 -27.16 13.11
C VAL A 339 37.83 -28.28 12.09
N PHE A 340 38.88 -28.74 11.42
CA PHE A 340 38.79 -29.83 10.44
C PHE A 340 38.45 -31.18 11.08
N ASN A 341 38.94 -31.45 12.28
CA ASN A 341 38.65 -32.70 12.98
C ASN A 341 37.24 -32.80 13.51
N GLU A 342 36.66 -31.68 13.98
CA GLU A 342 35.33 -31.64 14.61
C GLU A 342 34.18 -31.42 13.61
N ASN A 343 34.46 -30.84 12.43
CA ASN A 343 33.45 -30.49 11.46
C ASN A 343 33.55 -31.26 10.15
N LYS A 344 32.44 -31.66 9.59
CA LYS A 344 32.35 -32.33 8.29
C LYS A 344 32.52 -31.35 7.12
N TYR A 345 32.04 -30.14 7.28
CA TYR A 345 32.10 -29.09 6.26
C TYR A 345 32.76 -27.85 6.84
N VAL A 346 33.79 -27.37 6.14
CA VAL A 346 34.60 -26.20 6.51
C VAL A 346 34.82 -25.40 5.22
N ILE A 347 34.12 -24.28 5.07
CA ILE A 347 34.06 -23.58 3.78
C ILE A 347 34.20 -22.07 4.01
N PRO A 348 35.21 -21.40 3.43
CA PRO A 348 35.31 -19.94 3.45
C PRO A 348 34.21 -19.33 2.56
N VAL A 349 33.56 -18.29 3.08
CA VAL A 349 32.40 -17.68 2.43
C VAL A 349 32.20 -16.23 2.90
N MET A 350 31.64 -15.36 2.06
CA MET A 350 31.29 -14.02 2.48
C MET A 350 30.02 -14.05 3.38
N ASN A 351 29.98 -13.23 4.40
CA ASN A 351 28.83 -13.14 5.31
C ASN A 351 27.53 -12.71 4.61
N THR A 352 27.64 -12.13 3.42
CA THR A 352 26.51 -11.71 2.55
C THR A 352 26.04 -12.79 1.57
N ASP A 353 26.80 -13.88 1.44
CA ASP A 353 26.55 -14.97 0.50
C ASP A 353 25.53 -16.01 1.04
N LYS A 354 25.35 -17.08 0.28
CA LYS A 354 24.46 -18.20 0.59
C LYS A 354 25.24 -19.50 0.44
N ILE A 355 24.81 -20.51 1.19
CA ILE A 355 25.24 -21.91 0.99
C ILE A 355 24.11 -22.64 0.25
N CYS A 356 24.48 -23.41 -0.76
CA CYS A 356 23.61 -24.35 -1.48
C CYS A 356 23.88 -25.76 -0.98
N ILE A 357 22.82 -26.45 -0.58
CA ILE A 357 22.84 -27.81 -0.02
C ILE A 357 22.04 -28.69 -0.97
N PHE A 358 22.70 -29.66 -1.57
CA PHE A 358 22.11 -30.63 -2.50
C PHE A 358 21.89 -31.94 -1.78
N THR A 359 20.72 -32.56 -1.98
CA THR A 359 20.29 -33.74 -1.23
C THR A 359 20.10 -34.95 -2.12
N ASP A 360 20.09 -36.13 -1.50
CA ASP A 360 19.86 -37.41 -2.19
C ASP A 360 18.49 -37.54 -2.81
N THR A 361 17.51 -36.74 -2.37
CA THR A 361 16.17 -36.65 -2.95
C THR A 361 16.09 -35.84 -4.25
N GLY A 362 17.22 -35.21 -4.65
CA GLY A 362 17.29 -34.40 -5.86
C GLY A 362 16.83 -32.96 -5.67
N ASP A 363 16.83 -32.47 -4.43
CA ASP A 363 16.51 -31.08 -4.09
C ASP A 363 17.77 -30.28 -3.76
N MET A 364 17.69 -28.96 -3.97
CA MET A 364 18.68 -28.00 -3.53
C MET A 364 18.02 -26.99 -2.58
N HIS A 365 18.56 -26.84 -1.38
CA HIS A 365 18.15 -25.85 -0.39
C HIS A 365 19.17 -24.72 -0.29
N GLN A 366 18.70 -23.49 -0.16
CA GLN A 366 19.55 -22.31 0.03
C GLN A 366 19.46 -21.78 1.46
N LEU A 367 20.62 -21.59 2.08
CA LEU A 367 20.81 -20.99 3.39
C LEU A 367 21.61 -19.70 3.26
N LYS A 368 21.11 -18.59 3.79
CA LYS A 368 21.85 -17.32 3.81
C LYS A 368 22.83 -17.33 4.97
N ILE A 369 24.09 -16.98 4.72
CA ILE A 369 25.14 -16.92 5.75
C ILE A 369 24.77 -15.97 6.89
N LYS A 370 24.15 -14.86 6.60
CA LYS A 370 23.68 -13.88 7.61
C LYS A 370 22.63 -14.42 8.59
N ASP A 371 21.95 -15.51 8.25
CA ASP A 371 20.94 -16.14 9.10
C ASP A 371 21.58 -17.16 10.08
N LEU A 372 22.86 -17.49 9.86
CA LEU A 372 23.66 -18.32 10.75
C LEU A 372 24.17 -17.56 11.98
N PRO A 373 24.29 -18.22 13.14
CA PRO A 373 24.93 -17.61 14.29
C PRO A 373 26.43 -17.38 14.01
N PHE A 374 26.87 -16.13 14.20
CA PHE A 374 28.28 -15.79 14.23
C PHE A 374 28.81 -15.98 15.66
N THR A 375 29.63 -16.98 15.89
CA THR A 375 29.95 -17.47 17.23
C THR A 375 31.46 -17.63 17.45
N LYS A 376 31.83 -17.86 18.70
CA LYS A 376 33.19 -18.28 19.04
C LYS A 376 33.38 -19.75 18.66
N PHE A 377 34.64 -20.17 18.47
CA PHE A 377 34.96 -21.54 18.03
C PHE A 377 34.31 -22.65 18.89
N ARG A 378 34.24 -22.49 20.21
CA ARG A 378 33.69 -23.49 21.14
C ARG A 378 32.17 -23.46 21.32
N ASP A 379 31.50 -22.51 20.75
CA ASP A 379 30.05 -22.40 20.86
C ASP A 379 29.38 -23.47 19.97
N LYS A 380 28.19 -23.92 20.38
CA LYS A 380 27.34 -24.78 19.54
C LYS A 380 26.70 -23.97 18.43
N GLY A 381 26.62 -24.54 17.24
CA GLY A 381 25.85 -23.98 16.13
C GLY A 381 24.35 -24.18 16.30
N THR A 382 23.60 -23.86 15.25
CA THR A 382 22.17 -24.12 15.11
C THR A 382 21.95 -25.30 14.16
N PRO A 383 21.03 -26.24 14.46
CA PRO A 383 20.68 -27.30 13.51
C PRO A 383 20.27 -26.71 12.16
N ILE A 384 20.78 -27.27 11.10
CA ILE A 384 20.54 -26.76 9.74
C ILE A 384 19.07 -26.85 9.34
N ASP A 385 18.32 -27.84 9.87
CA ASP A 385 16.88 -28.01 9.73
C ASP A 385 16.09 -26.76 10.17
N ASN A 386 16.60 -26.03 11.17
CA ASN A 386 15.97 -24.80 11.67
C ASN A 386 16.29 -23.55 10.84
N LEU A 387 17.20 -23.66 9.89
CA LEU A 387 17.74 -22.50 9.13
C LEU A 387 17.29 -22.48 7.67
N CYS A 388 16.95 -23.64 7.13
CA CYS A 388 16.44 -23.80 5.77
C CYS A 388 15.39 -24.92 5.69
N ASN A 389 14.90 -25.24 4.50
CA ASN A 389 13.87 -26.27 4.31
C ASN A 389 14.43 -27.71 4.23
N TYR A 390 15.69 -27.90 4.58
CA TYR A 390 16.27 -29.23 4.68
C TYR A 390 15.67 -30.00 5.86
N ASP A 391 15.38 -31.30 5.66
CA ASP A 391 14.82 -32.18 6.68
C ASP A 391 15.73 -33.41 6.85
N SER A 392 16.56 -33.41 7.86
CA SER A 392 17.53 -34.49 8.15
C SER A 392 16.90 -35.87 8.39
N SER A 393 15.58 -35.92 8.65
CA SER A 393 14.85 -37.20 8.79
C SER A 393 14.51 -37.85 7.45
N LYS A 394 14.52 -37.08 6.34
CA LYS A 394 14.11 -37.54 5.01
C LYS A 394 15.20 -37.48 3.97
N GLU A 395 16.20 -36.63 4.16
CA GLU A 395 17.20 -36.28 3.17
C GLU A 395 18.62 -36.45 3.71
N ILE A 396 19.55 -36.76 2.81
CA ILE A 396 20.96 -36.84 3.08
C ILE A 396 21.68 -35.80 2.23
N ILE A 397 22.57 -35.02 2.83
CA ILE A 397 23.39 -34.05 2.11
C ILE A 397 24.41 -34.77 1.25
N VAL A 398 24.33 -34.59 -0.06
CA VAL A 398 25.24 -35.13 -1.06
C VAL A 398 26.36 -34.16 -1.39
N TYR A 399 26.00 -32.86 -1.55
CA TYR A 399 26.97 -31.82 -1.88
C TYR A 399 26.60 -30.50 -1.23
N ILE A 400 27.62 -29.75 -0.82
CA ILE A 400 27.42 -28.42 -0.23
C ILE A 400 28.47 -27.46 -0.78
N THR A 401 28.02 -26.27 -1.19
CA THR A 401 28.92 -25.28 -1.79
C THR A 401 28.39 -23.86 -1.58
N PRO A 402 29.25 -22.82 -1.51
CA PRO A 402 28.83 -21.44 -1.62
C PRO A 402 28.12 -21.16 -2.96
N PHE A 403 27.10 -20.33 -2.94
CA PHE A 403 26.36 -19.94 -4.14
C PHE A 403 27.27 -19.29 -5.20
N GLU A 404 28.24 -18.49 -4.78
CA GLU A 404 29.19 -17.83 -5.67
C GLU A 404 30.08 -18.83 -6.43
N ARG A 405 30.39 -20.00 -5.83
CA ARG A 405 31.19 -21.04 -6.50
C ARG A 405 30.42 -21.79 -7.59
N LEU A 406 29.11 -21.63 -7.67
CA LEU A 406 28.31 -22.19 -8.74
C LEU A 406 28.37 -21.37 -10.05
N LYS A 407 29.20 -20.33 -10.12
CA LYS A 407 29.38 -19.55 -11.35
C LYS A 407 30.35 -20.25 -12.29
N ASN A 408 29.96 -20.33 -13.57
CA ASN A 408 30.83 -20.82 -14.64
C ASN A 408 31.41 -22.26 -14.43
N GLN A 409 30.68 -23.14 -13.76
CA GLN A 409 31.10 -24.54 -13.55
C GLN A 409 30.11 -25.50 -14.23
N LYS A 410 30.64 -26.66 -14.64
CA LYS A 410 29.81 -27.79 -15.08
C LYS A 410 29.87 -28.87 -14.00
N MET A 411 28.73 -29.33 -13.56
CA MET A 411 28.60 -30.29 -12.46
C MET A 411 28.18 -31.66 -13.00
N LEU A 412 28.92 -32.70 -12.65
CA LEU A 412 28.53 -34.08 -12.91
C LEU A 412 27.59 -34.56 -11.81
N PHE A 413 26.39 -34.97 -12.19
CA PHE A 413 25.42 -35.62 -11.34
C PHE A 413 25.44 -37.13 -11.56
N VAL A 414 25.42 -37.88 -10.46
CA VAL A 414 25.42 -39.35 -10.49
C VAL A 414 24.33 -39.88 -9.58
N THR A 415 23.50 -40.77 -10.10
CA THR A 415 22.45 -41.42 -9.30
C THR A 415 22.84 -42.86 -8.96
N ARG A 416 22.23 -43.41 -7.93
CA ARG A 416 22.46 -44.76 -7.43
C ARG A 416 22.20 -45.83 -8.50
N GLN A 417 21.18 -45.62 -9.36
CA GLN A 417 20.87 -46.54 -10.48
C GLN A 417 21.71 -46.31 -11.75
N GLY A 418 22.74 -45.48 -11.65
CA GLY A 418 23.73 -45.30 -12.70
C GLY A 418 23.37 -44.26 -13.75
N MET A 419 22.40 -43.40 -13.51
CA MET A 419 22.11 -42.28 -14.38
C MET A 419 23.09 -41.13 -14.12
N MET A 420 23.55 -40.53 -15.22
CA MET A 420 24.57 -39.46 -15.15
C MET A 420 24.25 -38.33 -16.12
N LYS A 421 24.60 -37.12 -15.77
CA LYS A 421 24.50 -35.95 -16.64
C LYS A 421 25.48 -34.86 -16.20
N LEU A 422 25.91 -34.05 -17.15
CA LEU A 422 26.51 -32.76 -16.86
C LEU A 422 25.43 -31.69 -16.84
N VAL A 423 25.46 -30.78 -15.85
CA VAL A 423 24.54 -29.68 -15.72
C VAL A 423 25.34 -28.40 -15.57
N ASP A 424 24.90 -27.35 -16.24
CA ASP A 424 25.42 -26.01 -16.02
C ASP A 424 25.02 -25.53 -14.63
N SER A 425 26.00 -25.20 -13.80
CA SER A 425 25.72 -24.75 -12.43
C SER A 425 24.98 -23.42 -12.35
N GLU A 426 24.96 -22.63 -13.44
CA GLU A 426 24.15 -21.40 -13.51
C GLU A 426 22.65 -21.67 -13.41
N GLU A 427 22.19 -22.87 -13.78
CA GLU A 427 20.81 -23.28 -13.61
C GLU A 427 20.35 -23.29 -12.13
N PHE A 428 21.28 -23.32 -11.19
CA PHE A 428 21.02 -23.29 -9.74
C PHE A 428 21.05 -21.89 -9.17
N GLN A 429 21.40 -20.87 -9.94
CA GLN A 429 21.39 -19.47 -9.53
C GLN A 429 19.95 -18.90 -9.52
N VAL A 430 19.14 -19.34 -8.59
CA VAL A 430 17.73 -18.99 -8.46
C VAL A 430 17.44 -18.28 -7.14
N ALA A 431 16.36 -17.49 -7.10
CA ALA A 431 15.95 -16.77 -5.90
C ALA A 431 15.18 -17.65 -4.89
N LYS A 432 14.65 -18.79 -5.32
CA LYS A 432 13.85 -19.69 -4.47
C LYS A 432 14.71 -20.39 -3.43
N ARG A 433 14.20 -20.53 -2.21
CA ARG A 433 14.89 -21.21 -1.10
C ARG A 433 15.09 -22.71 -1.34
N THR A 434 14.17 -23.35 -2.05
CA THR A 434 14.22 -24.78 -2.41
C THR A 434 13.85 -24.93 -3.87
N VAL A 435 14.63 -25.75 -4.58
CA VAL A 435 14.39 -26.08 -5.99
C VAL A 435 14.89 -27.48 -6.30
N ALA A 436 14.14 -28.22 -7.15
CA ALA A 436 14.63 -29.49 -7.65
C ALA A 436 15.92 -29.30 -8.47
N CYS A 437 16.98 -30.01 -8.10
CA CYS A 437 18.29 -29.96 -8.75
C CYS A 437 18.45 -31.06 -9.81
N THR A 438 17.68 -32.13 -9.72
CA THR A 438 17.62 -33.20 -10.73
C THR A 438 16.26 -33.88 -10.72
N LYS A 439 15.89 -34.49 -11.84
CA LYS A 439 14.78 -35.44 -11.89
C LYS A 439 15.32 -36.84 -11.66
N LEU A 440 14.80 -37.53 -10.67
CA LEU A 440 15.13 -38.91 -10.35
C LEU A 440 14.06 -39.87 -10.95
N ALA A 441 14.46 -41.08 -11.26
CA ALA A 441 13.53 -42.16 -11.53
C ALA A 441 12.92 -42.69 -10.22
N ASP A 442 11.88 -43.54 -10.32
CA ASP A 442 11.29 -44.15 -9.14
C ASP A 442 12.34 -44.98 -8.37
N ASP A 443 12.36 -44.81 -7.06
CA ASP A 443 13.32 -45.45 -6.13
C ASP A 443 14.81 -45.15 -6.37
N ASP A 444 15.15 -44.15 -7.21
CA ASP A 444 16.51 -43.71 -7.42
C ASP A 444 16.91 -42.59 -6.45
N LYS A 445 18.19 -42.45 -6.19
CA LYS A 445 18.74 -41.42 -5.32
C LYS A 445 19.98 -40.79 -5.95
N LEU A 446 20.13 -39.49 -5.74
CA LEU A 446 21.38 -38.79 -6.06
C LEU A 446 22.44 -39.22 -5.05
N ILE A 447 23.58 -39.76 -5.53
CA ILE A 447 24.66 -40.21 -4.65
C ILE A 447 25.89 -39.33 -4.72
N GLY A 448 26.06 -38.56 -5.80
CA GLY A 448 27.24 -37.73 -5.97
C GLY A 448 26.99 -36.53 -6.90
N MET A 449 27.63 -35.44 -6.56
CA MET A 449 27.81 -34.27 -7.41
C MET A 449 29.29 -33.88 -7.39
N TYR A 450 29.86 -33.65 -8.57
CA TYR A 450 31.27 -33.36 -8.72
C TYR A 450 31.47 -32.14 -9.61
N SER A 451 32.31 -31.21 -9.18
CA SER A 451 32.77 -30.11 -10.04
C SER A 451 33.75 -30.67 -11.08
N THR A 452 33.57 -30.24 -12.32
CA THR A 452 34.36 -30.77 -13.45
C THR A 452 35.20 -29.68 -14.13
N ASP A 453 36.20 -30.09 -14.93
CA ASP A 453 36.94 -29.22 -15.85
C ASP A 453 36.22 -29.06 -17.21
N ALA A 454 35.05 -29.68 -17.38
CA ALA A 454 34.33 -29.73 -18.65
C ALA A 454 34.06 -28.34 -19.22
N ARG A 455 34.35 -28.16 -20.48
CA ARG A 455 34.01 -27.01 -21.30
C ARG A 455 33.02 -27.45 -22.38
N VAL A 456 32.14 -26.57 -22.79
CA VAL A 456 31.17 -26.84 -23.85
C VAL A 456 31.43 -25.87 -24.98
N GLU A 457 31.78 -26.43 -26.14
CA GLU A 457 31.93 -25.67 -27.38
C GLU A 457 30.77 -25.95 -28.29
N ILE A 458 30.22 -24.91 -28.94
CA ILE A 458 29.11 -25.03 -29.86
C ILE A 458 29.67 -24.96 -31.27
N TYR A 459 29.53 -26.05 -32.00
CA TYR A 459 29.95 -26.15 -33.40
C TYR A 459 28.71 -26.09 -34.33
N SER A 460 28.72 -25.13 -35.24
CA SER A 460 27.69 -25.03 -36.29
C SER A 460 28.09 -25.91 -37.44
N LYS A 461 27.32 -26.99 -37.69
CA LYS A 461 27.45 -27.86 -38.88
C LYS A 461 26.42 -27.46 -39.91
N PHE A 462 26.89 -27.23 -41.14
CA PHE A 462 25.97 -27.10 -42.29
C PHE A 462 25.54 -28.51 -42.74
N SER A 463 24.23 -28.75 -42.72
CA SER A 463 23.66 -29.94 -43.31
C SER A 463 23.59 -29.82 -44.84
N LEU A 464 23.55 -30.93 -45.52
CA LEU A 464 23.40 -30.96 -47.01
C LEU A 464 22.12 -30.26 -47.52
N ASP A 465 21.16 -30.05 -46.64
CA ASP A 465 19.87 -29.39 -46.94
C ASP A 465 19.87 -27.89 -46.57
N GLY A 466 21.04 -27.29 -46.21
CA GLY A 466 21.19 -25.88 -45.93
C GLY A 466 20.74 -25.44 -44.54
N GLU A 467 20.31 -26.35 -43.67
CA GLU A 467 20.01 -26.04 -42.26
C GLU A 467 21.29 -26.00 -41.41
N ILE A 468 21.42 -24.99 -40.58
CA ILE A 468 22.50 -24.90 -39.58
C ILE A 468 22.06 -25.75 -38.36
N LYS A 469 22.78 -26.82 -38.08
CA LYS A 469 22.62 -27.58 -36.84
C LYS A 469 23.76 -27.25 -35.89
N GLU A 470 23.41 -26.75 -34.73
CA GLU A 470 24.34 -26.56 -33.64
C GLU A 470 24.53 -27.89 -32.89
N GLU A 471 25.77 -28.30 -32.76
CA GLU A 471 26.16 -29.49 -32.01
C GLU A 471 27.02 -29.04 -30.80
N GLU A 472 26.51 -29.33 -29.58
CA GLU A 472 27.26 -29.09 -28.35
C GLU A 472 28.29 -30.24 -28.16
N VAL A 473 29.57 -29.89 -28.12
CA VAL A 473 30.67 -30.83 -27.83
C VAL A 473 31.24 -30.54 -26.47
N VAL A 474 31.30 -31.55 -25.63
CA VAL A 474 31.92 -31.48 -24.30
C VAL A 474 33.40 -31.82 -24.43
N GLU A 475 34.26 -30.90 -24.00
CA GLU A 475 35.69 -31.10 -23.90
C GLU A 475 36.11 -31.22 -22.44
N SER A 476 36.94 -32.21 -22.10
CA SER A 476 37.44 -32.45 -20.76
C SER A 476 38.65 -33.39 -20.81
N ASN A 477 39.57 -33.23 -19.90
CA ASN A 477 40.69 -34.15 -19.67
C ASN A 477 40.42 -35.11 -18.49
N GLN A 478 39.16 -35.15 -18.02
CA GLN A 478 38.82 -36.01 -16.89
C GLN A 478 38.17 -37.33 -17.33
N ASN A 479 38.41 -38.33 -16.50
CA ASN A 479 37.80 -39.65 -16.60
C ASN A 479 36.91 -39.91 -15.39
N VAL A 480 35.75 -40.51 -15.62
CA VAL A 480 34.84 -41.00 -14.60
C VAL A 480 35.16 -42.46 -14.29
N ILE A 481 35.43 -42.77 -13.04
CA ILE A 481 35.57 -44.13 -12.57
C ILE A 481 34.41 -44.45 -11.64
N VAL A 482 33.66 -45.48 -12.00
CA VAL A 482 32.48 -45.94 -11.25
C VAL A 482 32.83 -47.23 -10.53
N GLN A 483 32.51 -47.32 -9.26
CA GLN A 483 32.55 -48.52 -8.45
C GLN A 483 31.12 -48.93 -8.10
N THR A 484 30.78 -50.20 -8.30
CA THR A 484 29.48 -50.73 -7.87
C THR A 484 29.63 -51.55 -6.58
N GLU A 485 28.55 -51.74 -5.85
CA GLU A 485 28.47 -52.51 -4.62
C GLU A 485 28.99 -53.97 -4.85
N SER A 486 28.65 -54.57 -6.01
CA SER A 486 29.14 -55.92 -6.38
C SER A 486 30.64 -55.96 -6.75
N GLY A 487 31.36 -54.84 -6.70
CA GLY A 487 32.78 -54.73 -7.02
C GLY A 487 33.12 -54.69 -8.50
N VAL A 488 32.23 -54.17 -9.30
CA VAL A 488 32.49 -53.86 -10.70
C VAL A 488 33.06 -52.44 -10.83
N PHE A 489 34.09 -52.29 -11.61
CA PHE A 489 34.71 -51.00 -11.91
C PHE A 489 34.61 -50.71 -13.41
N LEU A 490 34.28 -49.44 -13.73
CA LEU A 490 34.24 -48.95 -15.12
C LEU A 490 34.89 -47.57 -15.18
N LYS A 491 35.86 -47.42 -16.09
CA LYS A 491 36.51 -46.12 -16.38
C LYS A 491 36.12 -45.68 -17.79
N PHE A 492 35.65 -44.43 -17.94
CA PHE A 492 35.33 -43.83 -19.22
C PHE A 492 35.56 -42.31 -19.21
N PRO A 493 35.76 -41.68 -20.39
CA PRO A 493 35.99 -40.25 -20.48
C PRO A 493 34.73 -39.45 -20.03
N LEU A 494 34.94 -38.34 -19.33
CA LEU A 494 33.84 -37.44 -18.94
C LEU A 494 33.06 -36.89 -20.17
N THR A 495 33.76 -36.75 -21.30
CA THR A 495 33.21 -36.32 -22.59
C THR A 495 32.08 -37.22 -23.12
N ASP A 496 32.00 -38.49 -22.66
CA ASP A 496 30.91 -39.39 -22.98
C ASP A 496 29.56 -38.97 -22.31
N ILE A 497 29.61 -38.11 -21.29
CA ILE A 497 28.43 -37.63 -20.57
C ILE A 497 27.92 -36.30 -21.18
N PRO A 498 26.69 -36.26 -21.72
CA PRO A 498 26.16 -35.05 -22.35
C PRO A 498 25.74 -34.02 -21.36
N MET A 499 25.79 -32.75 -21.78
CA MET A 499 25.09 -31.64 -21.11
C MET A 499 23.58 -31.87 -21.14
N LYS A 500 22.94 -31.68 -20.00
CA LYS A 500 21.47 -31.77 -19.85
C LYS A 500 20.98 -30.71 -18.87
N LYS A 501 19.73 -30.31 -19.03
CA LYS A 501 19.08 -29.43 -18.06
C LYS A 501 18.89 -30.13 -16.72
N LYS A 502 18.84 -29.34 -15.62
CA LYS A 502 18.56 -29.87 -14.27
C LYS A 502 17.29 -30.74 -14.22
N SER A 503 16.27 -30.43 -15.01
CA SER A 503 15.00 -31.18 -15.07
C SER A 503 15.07 -32.53 -15.82
N ALA A 504 16.22 -32.87 -16.39
CA ALA A 504 16.39 -34.13 -17.11
C ALA A 504 16.89 -35.26 -16.18
N VAL A 505 16.56 -36.51 -16.49
CA VAL A 505 17.06 -37.69 -15.74
C VAL A 505 18.52 -37.98 -16.04
N GLY A 506 19.01 -37.71 -17.22
CA GLY A 506 20.38 -38.00 -17.66
C GLY A 506 20.48 -39.19 -18.59
N VAL A 507 21.69 -39.73 -18.72
CA VAL A 507 22.03 -40.91 -19.52
C VAL A 507 22.61 -42.01 -18.65
N ARG A 508 22.57 -43.24 -19.07
CA ARG A 508 23.19 -44.35 -18.35
C ARG A 508 24.70 -44.26 -18.43
N GLY A 509 25.39 -44.21 -17.27
CA GLY A 509 26.84 -44.23 -17.17
C GLY A 509 27.43 -45.64 -17.21
N ILE A 510 26.81 -46.57 -16.47
CA ILE A 510 27.20 -47.98 -16.41
C ILE A 510 25.98 -48.90 -16.60
N LYS A 511 26.19 -50.07 -17.21
CA LYS A 511 25.15 -51.11 -17.32
C LYS A 511 25.20 -52.00 -16.08
N LEU A 512 24.38 -51.69 -15.09
CA LEU A 512 24.29 -52.44 -13.84
C LEU A 512 23.65 -53.80 -14.04
N SER A 513 24.09 -54.77 -13.24
CA SER A 513 23.45 -56.06 -13.10
C SER A 513 22.17 -55.93 -12.27
N LYS A 514 21.30 -56.96 -12.24
CA LYS A 514 20.12 -56.97 -11.41
C LYS A 514 20.54 -56.84 -9.92
N ASP A 515 19.86 -55.97 -9.23
CA ASP A 515 20.09 -55.70 -7.80
C ASP A 515 21.45 -55.04 -7.46
N ASP A 516 22.26 -54.60 -8.45
CA ASP A 516 23.51 -53.88 -8.25
C ASP A 516 23.27 -52.34 -8.32
N TYR A 517 24.07 -51.58 -7.70
CA TYR A 517 24.00 -50.11 -7.69
C TYR A 517 25.39 -49.48 -7.60
N ILE A 518 25.48 -48.18 -7.92
CA ILE A 518 26.72 -47.44 -7.76
C ILE A 518 26.95 -47.17 -6.28
N GLU A 519 28.13 -47.58 -5.80
CA GLU A 519 28.58 -47.34 -4.43
C GLU A 519 29.40 -46.05 -4.36
N ASP A 520 30.35 -45.87 -5.30
CA ASP A 520 31.21 -44.69 -5.31
C ASP A 520 31.60 -44.29 -6.75
N VAL A 521 31.98 -43.02 -6.91
CA VAL A 521 32.42 -42.42 -8.16
C VAL A 521 33.62 -41.53 -7.94
N PHE A 522 34.64 -41.71 -8.77
CA PHE A 522 35.84 -40.88 -8.74
C PHE A 522 35.98 -40.13 -10.06
N LEU A 523 36.35 -38.88 -9.98
CA LEU A 523 36.63 -38.02 -11.12
C LEU A 523 38.13 -37.69 -11.08
N LEU A 524 38.86 -38.15 -12.07
CA LEU A 524 40.32 -38.03 -12.12
C LEU A 524 40.78 -37.40 -13.42
N THR A 525 41.69 -36.46 -13.36
CA THR A 525 42.32 -35.88 -14.54
C THR A 525 43.27 -36.89 -15.20
N GLU A 526 43.41 -36.84 -16.49
CA GLU A 526 44.33 -37.69 -17.23
C GLU A 526 45.76 -37.45 -16.73
N GLY A 527 46.44 -38.53 -16.28
CA GLY A 527 47.77 -38.48 -15.68
C GLY A 527 47.80 -38.54 -14.16
N ASP A 528 46.65 -38.43 -13.47
CA ASP A 528 46.60 -38.58 -12.02
C ASP A 528 46.87 -40.05 -11.61
N GLU A 529 47.86 -40.26 -10.73
CA GLU A 529 48.15 -41.55 -10.14
C GLU A 529 47.35 -41.74 -8.84
N PHE A 530 46.11 -42.23 -8.97
CA PHE A 530 45.31 -42.58 -7.81
C PHE A 530 45.21 -44.10 -7.64
N THR A 531 45.44 -44.55 -6.42
CA THR A 531 45.39 -45.97 -6.03
C THR A 531 44.48 -46.10 -4.80
N MET A 532 43.51 -47.01 -4.85
CA MET A 532 42.66 -47.33 -3.70
C MET A 532 42.86 -48.79 -3.27
N GLU A 533 42.65 -49.07 -2.03
CA GLU A 533 42.55 -50.44 -1.50
C GLU A 533 41.10 -50.92 -1.54
N TYR A 534 40.84 -51.98 -2.27
CA TYR A 534 39.54 -52.63 -2.32
C TYR A 534 39.65 -54.09 -1.89
N LYS A 535 39.06 -54.44 -0.77
CA LYS A 535 39.06 -55.81 -0.19
C LYS A 535 40.47 -56.43 -0.16
N GLY A 536 41.47 -55.70 0.30
CA GLY A 536 42.86 -56.13 0.43
C GLY A 536 43.69 -56.13 -0.86
N LYS A 537 43.16 -55.61 -1.96
CA LYS A 537 43.88 -55.43 -3.22
C LYS A 537 44.03 -53.95 -3.56
N SER A 538 45.20 -53.56 -3.95
CA SER A 538 45.53 -52.23 -4.43
C SER A 538 45.15 -52.10 -5.91
N ILE A 539 44.22 -51.16 -6.21
CA ILE A 539 43.70 -50.88 -7.55
C ILE A 539 44.24 -49.53 -7.99
N SER A 540 45.08 -49.53 -9.03
CA SER A 540 45.55 -48.31 -9.67
C SER A 540 44.58 -47.88 -10.77
N PHE A 541 43.93 -46.73 -10.63
CA PHE A 541 42.99 -46.21 -11.61
C PHE A 541 43.69 -45.74 -12.89
N ALA A 542 44.96 -45.35 -12.84
CA ALA A 542 45.74 -45.03 -14.01
C ALA A 542 45.90 -46.24 -14.95
N LYS A 543 46.03 -47.44 -14.39
CA LYS A 543 46.23 -48.70 -15.15
C LYS A 543 44.91 -49.34 -15.61
N MET A 544 43.74 -48.80 -15.20
CA MET A 544 42.45 -49.31 -15.67
C MET A 544 42.23 -49.00 -17.14
N LYS A 545 41.72 -50.00 -17.89
CA LYS A 545 41.37 -49.82 -19.30
C LYS A 545 40.20 -48.87 -19.43
N THR A 546 40.36 -47.82 -20.21
CA THR A 546 39.26 -46.89 -20.54
C THR A 546 38.30 -47.56 -21.52
N ALA A 547 37.01 -47.47 -21.24
CA ALA A 547 35.93 -48.01 -22.06
C ALA A 547 34.93 -46.85 -22.38
N HIS A 548 33.81 -47.20 -23.00
CA HIS A 548 32.69 -46.23 -23.16
C HIS A 548 31.67 -46.39 -22.04
N ARG A 549 30.94 -45.31 -21.75
CA ARG A 549 29.79 -45.40 -20.85
C ARG A 549 28.76 -46.46 -21.32
N ASP A 550 27.84 -46.85 -20.46
CA ASP A 550 26.77 -47.83 -20.71
C ASP A 550 27.33 -49.26 -21.04
N THR A 551 28.55 -49.56 -20.56
CA THR A 551 29.11 -50.92 -20.63
C THR A 551 29.08 -51.60 -19.24
N LYS A 552 29.33 -52.93 -19.19
CA LYS A 552 29.21 -53.71 -17.95
C LYS A 552 30.34 -53.50 -16.97
N GLY A 553 31.46 -52.89 -17.39
CA GLY A 553 32.64 -52.77 -16.57
C GLY A 553 33.37 -54.10 -16.29
N THR A 554 34.37 -54.07 -15.42
CA THR A 554 35.22 -55.23 -15.05
C THR A 554 35.05 -55.55 -13.58
N LYS A 555 34.65 -56.77 -13.26
CA LYS A 555 34.59 -57.24 -11.87
C LYS A 555 35.97 -57.57 -11.35
N ILE A 556 36.36 -56.95 -10.26
CA ILE A 556 37.61 -57.27 -9.58
C ILE A 556 37.39 -58.50 -8.71
N ARG A 557 38.04 -59.62 -9.12
CA ARG A 557 38.03 -60.85 -8.31
C ARG A 557 38.96 -60.66 -7.12
N VAL A 558 38.46 -60.83 -5.93
CA VAL A 558 39.18 -60.76 -4.66
C VAL A 558 39.78 -62.15 -4.36
#